data_aae3856ee0267c7d4c2d99205fa3930e
#
_entry.id   aae3856ee0267c7d4c2d99205fa3930e
#
_cell.length_a   1.000
_cell.length_b   1.000
_cell.length_c   1.000
_cell.angle_alpha   90.00
_cell.angle_beta   90.00
_cell.angle_gamma   90.00
#
_symmetry.space_group_name_H-M   'P 1'
#
loop_
_entity.id
_entity.type
_entity.pdbx_description
1 polymer ?
#
loop_
_entity_poly.entity_id
_entity_poly.type
_entity_poly.pdbx_seq_one_letter_code
_entity_poly.pdbx_strand_id
1 'polypeptide(L)'
;KVINTWLANSGATQVVLTTTPTLVDPDRRCTLHMQCEIDAICSELIESIAPQANTTWSSSWTQAEELAQVAINTALTNELKISEPAIARTIYASMPSNSHLVVSSSMPIRDIEWYGAPRSGLTVHANRGVNGIDGVVSTAVGVALATNEPTALLIGDVALLHDTNGLL
;
A
#
# COMPACT_ATOMS: atom_id res chain seq x y z
N LYS A 1 -3.85 -13.15 -5.56
CA LYS A 1 -4.21 -14.57 -5.76
C LYS A 1 -4.37 -15.33 -4.43
N VAL A 2 -3.40 -15.25 -3.51
CA VAL A 2 -3.44 -15.98 -2.21
C VAL A 2 -4.65 -15.55 -1.38
N ILE A 3 -4.86 -14.25 -1.19
CA ILE A 3 -5.99 -13.70 -0.42
C ILE A 3 -7.33 -14.14 -1.02
N ASN A 4 -7.50 -14.04 -2.33
CA ASN A 4 -8.74 -14.46 -2.99
C ASN A 4 -9.02 -15.96 -2.79
N THR A 5 -7.99 -16.80 -2.91
CA THR A 5 -8.11 -18.23 -2.64
C THR A 5 -8.50 -18.51 -1.18
N TRP A 6 -7.88 -17.78 -0.25
CA TRP A 6 -8.22 -17.87 1.17
C TRP A 6 -9.65 -17.44 1.45
N LEU A 7 -10.08 -16.28 0.93
CA LEU A 7 -11.45 -15.79 1.05
C LEU A 7 -12.47 -16.77 0.47
N ALA A 8 -12.18 -17.34 -0.72
CA ALA A 8 -13.06 -18.32 -1.37
C ALA A 8 -13.27 -19.58 -0.52
N ASN A 9 -12.27 -19.97 0.29
CA ASN A 9 -12.29 -21.17 1.13
C ASN A 9 -12.68 -20.89 2.59
N SER A 10 -12.76 -19.65 3.01
CA SER A 10 -12.99 -19.27 4.42
C SER A 10 -14.41 -19.59 4.91
N GLY A 11 -15.39 -19.75 4.02
CA GLY A 11 -16.81 -19.86 4.36
C GLY A 11 -17.42 -18.58 4.98
N ALA A 12 -16.66 -17.48 5.02
CA ALA A 12 -17.11 -16.22 5.58
C ALA A 12 -18.13 -15.53 4.68
N THR A 13 -19.08 -14.81 5.29
CA THR A 13 -19.95 -13.88 4.57
C THR A 13 -19.11 -12.76 3.98
N GLN A 14 -19.22 -12.55 2.67
CA GLN A 14 -18.48 -11.52 1.96
C GLN A 14 -19.38 -10.38 1.55
N VAL A 15 -19.11 -9.21 2.08
CA VAL A 15 -19.82 -7.97 1.73
C VAL A 15 -18.89 -7.13 0.88
N VAL A 16 -19.34 -6.75 -0.32
CA VAL A 16 -18.58 -5.89 -1.23
C VAL A 16 -19.20 -4.51 -1.25
N LEU A 17 -18.41 -3.51 -0.92
CA LEU A 17 -18.77 -2.10 -0.97
C LEU A 17 -18.16 -1.46 -2.22
N THR A 18 -18.98 -0.73 -2.98
CA THR A 18 -18.51 -0.02 -4.18
C THR A 18 -19.15 1.36 -4.26
N THR A 19 -18.44 2.32 -4.82
CA THR A 19 -18.99 3.65 -5.14
C THR A 19 -19.79 3.65 -6.45
N THR A 20 -19.61 2.62 -7.27
CA THR A 20 -20.31 2.45 -8.55
C THR A 20 -21.20 1.22 -8.52
N PRO A 21 -22.20 1.10 -9.40
CA PRO A 21 -23.08 -0.07 -9.44
C PRO A 21 -22.38 -1.35 -9.94
N THR A 22 -21.15 -1.24 -10.41
CA THR A 22 -20.42 -2.38 -10.99
C THR A 22 -19.81 -3.25 -9.91
N LEU A 23 -20.29 -4.48 -9.80
CA LEU A 23 -19.68 -5.51 -8.95
C LEU A 23 -18.53 -6.21 -9.68
N VAL A 24 -17.35 -6.17 -9.08
CA VAL A 24 -16.21 -6.97 -9.52
C VAL A 24 -16.03 -8.15 -8.55
N ASP A 25 -16.54 -9.30 -8.92
CA ASP A 25 -16.50 -10.54 -8.14
C ASP A 25 -16.14 -11.74 -9.05
N PRO A 26 -14.87 -11.88 -9.44
CA PRO A 26 -14.45 -12.93 -10.36
C PRO A 26 -14.64 -14.35 -9.79
N ASP A 27 -14.60 -14.50 -8.49
CA ASP A 27 -14.73 -15.77 -7.80
C ASP A 27 -16.20 -16.11 -7.42
N ARG A 28 -17.14 -15.20 -7.68
CA ARG A 28 -18.58 -15.31 -7.40
C ARG A 28 -18.87 -15.69 -5.94
N ARG A 29 -18.22 -15.00 -5.02
CA ARG A 29 -18.32 -15.24 -3.57
C ARG A 29 -19.01 -14.12 -2.81
N CYS A 30 -19.35 -13.03 -3.47
CA CYS A 30 -20.06 -11.92 -2.87
C CYS A 30 -21.43 -12.40 -2.36
N THR A 31 -21.67 -12.21 -1.07
CA THR A 31 -22.93 -12.53 -0.42
C THR A 31 -23.88 -11.33 -0.46
N LEU A 32 -23.32 -10.13 -0.29
CA LEU A 32 -24.04 -8.86 -0.33
C LEU A 32 -23.20 -7.80 -1.04
N HIS A 33 -23.78 -7.16 -2.05
CA HIS A 33 -23.18 -6.00 -2.71
C HIS A 33 -23.96 -4.75 -2.31
N MET A 34 -23.24 -3.73 -1.84
CA MET A 34 -23.79 -2.44 -1.48
C MET A 34 -23.08 -1.33 -2.27
N GLN A 35 -23.86 -0.54 -2.99
CA GLN A 35 -23.35 0.70 -3.57
C GLN A 35 -23.51 1.80 -2.53
N CYS A 36 -22.40 2.36 -2.06
CA CYS A 36 -22.38 3.38 -1.02
C CYS A 36 -21.09 4.20 -1.05
N GLU A 37 -21.10 5.33 -0.37
CA GLU A 37 -19.87 6.06 -0.03
C GLU A 37 -19.13 5.30 1.06
N ILE A 38 -17.94 4.77 0.73
CA ILE A 38 -17.19 3.84 1.58
C ILE A 38 -16.83 4.49 2.92
N ASP A 39 -16.38 5.74 2.91
CA ASP A 39 -16.01 6.47 4.13
C ASP A 39 -17.20 6.68 5.07
N ALA A 40 -18.38 6.97 4.51
CA ALA A 40 -19.59 7.14 5.30
C ALA A 40 -20.00 5.83 6.00
N ILE A 41 -20.03 4.72 5.26
CA ILE A 41 -20.41 3.43 5.85
C ILE A 41 -19.39 2.95 6.88
N CYS A 42 -18.08 3.19 6.64
CA CYS A 42 -17.05 2.87 7.62
C CYS A 42 -17.22 3.69 8.91
N SER A 43 -17.55 4.96 8.80
CA SER A 43 -17.81 5.81 9.96
C SER A 43 -19.02 5.34 10.77
N GLU A 44 -20.13 5.02 10.10
CA GLU A 44 -21.31 4.47 10.76
C GLU A 44 -21.03 3.12 11.44
N LEU A 45 -20.24 2.26 10.80
CA LEU A 45 -19.84 0.98 11.40
C LEU A 45 -18.97 1.18 12.65
N ILE A 46 -18.03 2.11 12.63
CA ILE A 46 -17.19 2.43 13.78
C ILE A 46 -18.03 2.92 14.97
N GLU A 47 -19.04 3.73 14.72
CA GLU A 47 -19.94 4.24 15.75
C GLU A 47 -20.92 3.17 16.28
N SER A 48 -21.32 2.23 15.42
CA SER A 48 -22.35 1.22 15.73
C SER A 48 -21.79 -0.05 16.34
N ILE A 49 -20.53 -0.39 16.05
CA ILE A 49 -19.90 -1.63 16.53
C ILE A 49 -19.19 -1.35 17.87
N ALA A 50 -19.63 -2.02 18.91
CA ALA A 50 -18.94 -1.94 20.20
C ALA A 50 -17.48 -2.42 20.06
N PRO A 51 -16.50 -1.70 20.62
CA PRO A 51 -15.11 -2.13 20.61
C PRO A 51 -14.99 -3.54 21.19
N GLN A 52 -14.43 -4.44 20.43
CA GLN A 52 -14.15 -5.79 20.92
C GLN A 52 -12.81 -5.81 21.64
N ALA A 53 -12.75 -6.48 22.80
CA ALA A 53 -11.48 -6.72 23.46
C ALA A 53 -10.54 -7.51 22.55
N ASN A 54 -9.23 -7.30 22.73
CA ASN A 54 -8.21 -8.07 22.03
C ASN A 54 -8.49 -9.57 22.18
N THR A 55 -8.73 -10.21 21.04
CA THR A 55 -8.93 -11.65 20.99
C THR A 55 -7.58 -12.35 20.80
N THR A 56 -7.52 -13.64 21.09
CA THR A 56 -6.33 -14.47 20.78
C THR A 56 -5.97 -14.37 19.29
N TRP A 57 -6.99 -14.25 18.44
CA TRP A 57 -6.78 -14.09 17.00
C TRP A 57 -6.06 -12.78 16.65
N SER A 58 -6.53 -11.63 17.13
CA SER A 58 -5.89 -10.33 16.89
C SER A 58 -4.48 -10.26 17.47
N SER A 59 -4.29 -10.79 18.70
CA SER A 59 -2.97 -10.86 19.32
C SER A 59 -1.99 -11.71 18.54
N SER A 60 -2.44 -12.82 17.94
CA SER A 60 -1.60 -13.66 17.09
C SER A 60 -1.12 -12.93 15.83
N TRP A 61 -1.99 -12.12 15.20
CA TRP A 61 -1.60 -11.30 14.05
C TRP A 61 -0.61 -10.20 14.43
N THR A 62 -0.84 -9.50 15.54
CA THR A 62 0.10 -8.48 16.03
C THR A 62 1.47 -9.09 16.30
N GLN A 63 1.52 -10.24 16.99
CA GLN A 63 2.77 -10.93 17.26
C GLN A 63 3.47 -11.41 15.98
N ALA A 64 2.73 -11.91 15.01
CA ALA A 64 3.30 -12.32 13.72
C ALA A 64 3.92 -11.13 12.98
N GLU A 65 3.25 -9.98 12.98
CA GLU A 65 3.77 -8.74 12.40
C GLU A 65 5.05 -8.27 13.10
N GLU A 66 5.07 -8.23 14.43
CA GLU A 66 6.25 -7.86 15.21
C GLU A 66 7.45 -8.76 14.89
N LEU A 67 7.25 -10.07 14.84
CA LEU A 67 8.29 -11.03 14.48
C LEU A 67 8.79 -10.84 13.04
N ALA A 68 7.88 -10.57 12.11
CA ALA A 68 8.23 -10.29 10.72
C ALA A 68 9.08 -9.02 10.61
N GLN A 69 8.71 -7.94 11.31
CA GLN A 69 9.47 -6.69 11.30
C GLN A 69 10.87 -6.86 11.91
N VAL A 70 11.00 -7.64 12.99
CA VAL A 70 12.31 -7.97 13.58
C VAL A 70 13.16 -8.77 12.59
N ALA A 71 12.60 -9.78 11.94
CA ALA A 71 13.31 -10.61 10.97
C ALA A 71 13.79 -9.79 9.75
N ILE A 72 12.92 -8.92 9.20
CA ILE A 72 13.25 -8.02 8.09
C ILE A 72 14.38 -7.07 8.49
N ASN A 73 14.25 -6.40 9.64
CA ASN A 73 15.29 -5.49 10.13
C ASN A 73 16.63 -6.21 10.29
N THR A 74 16.63 -7.40 10.88
CA THR A 74 17.85 -8.19 11.10
C THR A 74 18.50 -8.58 9.77
N ALA A 75 17.69 -9.05 8.80
CA ALA A 75 18.19 -9.42 7.49
C ALA A 75 18.82 -8.23 6.77
N LEU A 76 18.12 -7.10 6.69
CA LEU A 76 18.59 -5.91 5.97
C LEU A 76 19.79 -5.22 6.65
N THR A 77 19.88 -5.25 7.99
CA THR A 77 21.01 -4.68 8.72
C THR A 77 22.29 -5.49 8.58
N ASN A 78 22.17 -6.81 8.41
CA ASN A 78 23.31 -7.70 8.25
C ASN A 78 23.82 -7.78 6.81
N GLU A 79 23.17 -7.14 5.86
CA GLU A 79 23.65 -7.08 4.48
C GLU A 79 24.93 -6.21 4.40
N LEU A 80 25.97 -6.77 3.78
CA LEU A 80 27.24 -6.05 3.54
C LEU A 80 27.15 -5.06 2.39
N LYS A 81 26.12 -5.13 1.58
CA LYS A 81 25.91 -4.26 0.40
C LYS A 81 24.54 -3.62 0.49
N ILE A 82 24.44 -2.42 -0.06
CA ILE A 82 23.17 -1.74 -0.21
C ILE A 82 22.29 -2.55 -1.18
N SER A 83 21.08 -2.91 -0.74
CA SER A 83 20.08 -3.61 -1.53
C SER A 83 18.86 -2.75 -1.79
N GLU A 84 18.10 -3.05 -2.84
CA GLU A 84 16.87 -2.34 -3.18
C GLU A 84 15.86 -2.36 -2.02
N PRO A 85 15.61 -3.50 -1.35
CA PRO A 85 14.74 -3.55 -0.16
C PRO A 85 15.21 -2.63 0.98
N ALA A 86 16.53 -2.57 1.23
CA ALA A 86 17.09 -1.70 2.27
C ALA A 86 16.89 -0.21 1.94
N ILE A 87 17.08 0.17 0.67
CA ILE A 87 16.81 1.53 0.18
C ILE A 87 15.34 1.88 0.35
N ALA A 88 14.44 1.02 -0.16
CA ALA A 88 13.00 1.23 -0.10
C ALA A 88 12.52 1.40 1.34
N ARG A 89 12.92 0.49 2.25
CA ARG A 89 12.59 0.56 3.67
C ARG A 89 13.12 1.83 4.33
N THR A 90 14.36 2.21 4.04
CA THR A 90 15.00 3.41 4.61
C THR A 90 14.28 4.67 4.15
N ILE A 91 14.04 4.82 2.85
CA ILE A 91 13.32 5.97 2.30
C ILE A 91 11.92 6.05 2.94
N TYR A 92 11.17 4.95 2.92
CA TYR A 92 9.82 4.89 3.48
C TYR A 92 9.79 5.31 4.96
N ALA A 93 10.73 4.82 5.77
CA ALA A 93 10.83 5.14 7.19
C ALA A 93 11.27 6.59 7.45
N SER A 94 12.10 7.16 6.57
CA SER A 94 12.68 8.50 6.74
C SER A 94 11.77 9.64 6.29
N MET A 95 10.70 9.33 5.57
CA MET A 95 9.76 10.37 5.11
C MET A 95 9.12 11.07 6.31
N PRO A 96 9.07 12.41 6.32
CA PRO A 96 8.37 13.14 7.37
C PRO A 96 6.88 12.88 7.37
N SER A 97 6.20 13.20 8.46
CA SER A 97 4.73 13.23 8.49
C SER A 97 4.21 14.31 7.53
N ASN A 98 3.02 14.11 6.97
CA ASN A 98 2.41 14.99 5.97
C ASN A 98 3.31 15.16 4.74
N SER A 99 3.74 14.05 4.19
CA SER A 99 4.55 14.01 2.98
C SER A 99 4.02 12.98 1.99
N HIS A 100 4.57 13.00 0.78
CA HIS A 100 4.16 12.15 -0.32
C HIS A 100 5.33 11.30 -0.80
N LEU A 101 5.08 10.02 -1.02
CA LEU A 101 6.01 9.11 -1.66
C LEU A 101 5.40 8.59 -2.96
N VAL A 102 5.96 8.97 -4.08
CA VAL A 102 5.58 8.40 -5.39
C VAL A 102 6.46 7.19 -5.65
N VAL A 103 5.86 6.06 -5.95
CA VAL A 103 6.56 4.79 -6.11
C VAL A 103 6.33 4.24 -7.50
N SER A 104 7.43 3.98 -8.21
CA SER A 104 7.39 3.41 -9.55
C SER A 104 6.91 1.96 -9.55
N SER A 105 6.37 1.55 -10.67
CA SER A 105 6.06 0.15 -10.96
C SER A 105 7.33 -0.73 -10.93
N SER A 106 7.15 -2.05 -11.05
CA SER A 106 8.19 -3.08 -10.97
C SER A 106 8.66 -3.35 -9.53
N MET A 107 9.95 -3.32 -9.22
CA MET A 107 10.47 -3.64 -7.88
C MET A 107 10.17 -2.57 -6.83
N PRO A 108 10.28 -1.27 -7.09
CA PRO A 108 10.08 -0.26 -6.06
C PRO A 108 8.77 -0.40 -5.28
N ILE A 109 7.64 -0.62 -5.97
CA ILE A 109 6.35 -0.78 -5.28
C ILE A 109 6.28 -2.09 -4.47
N ARG A 110 6.90 -3.15 -4.97
CA ARG A 110 6.97 -4.44 -4.25
C ARG A 110 7.86 -4.35 -3.01
N ASP A 111 8.97 -3.63 -3.12
CA ASP A 111 9.88 -3.44 -2.00
C ASP A 111 9.23 -2.64 -0.87
N ILE A 112 8.45 -1.62 -1.20
CA ILE A 112 7.64 -0.90 -0.19
C ILE A 112 6.57 -1.83 0.41
N GLU A 113 5.86 -2.61 -0.42
CA GLU A 113 4.80 -3.51 0.05
C GLU A 113 5.33 -4.61 0.98
N TRP A 114 6.50 -5.16 0.68
CA TRP A 114 7.06 -6.30 1.43
C TRP A 114 7.92 -5.89 2.61
N TYR A 115 8.62 -4.78 2.52
CA TYR A 115 9.63 -4.38 3.49
C TYR A 115 9.33 -3.09 4.23
N GLY A 116 8.34 -2.31 3.79
CA GLY A 116 7.88 -1.13 4.51
C GLY A 116 7.22 -1.51 5.84
N ALA A 117 7.62 -0.85 6.95
CA ALA A 117 6.94 -1.03 8.22
C ALA A 117 5.63 -0.22 8.24
N PRO A 118 4.55 -0.74 8.85
CA PRO A 118 3.31 0.02 8.99
C PRO A 118 3.54 1.40 9.64
N ARG A 119 3.02 2.45 9.02
CA ARG A 119 3.10 3.81 9.55
C ARG A 119 1.93 4.66 9.08
N SER A 120 1.65 5.74 9.81
CA SER A 120 0.71 6.81 9.43
C SER A 120 1.45 8.07 8.96
N GLY A 121 0.68 9.02 8.44
CA GLY A 121 1.18 10.35 8.07
C GLY A 121 2.00 10.41 6.78
N LEU A 122 1.97 9.38 5.96
CA LEU A 122 2.59 9.33 4.64
C LEU A 122 1.54 8.95 3.60
N THR A 123 1.40 9.73 2.55
CA THR A 123 0.56 9.39 1.41
C THR A 123 1.41 8.75 0.31
N VAL A 124 1.07 7.53 -0.07
CA VAL A 124 1.79 6.79 -1.12
C VAL A 124 0.99 6.85 -2.42
N HIS A 125 1.67 7.21 -3.51
CA HIS A 125 1.11 7.29 -4.86
C HIS A 125 1.82 6.30 -5.78
N ALA A 126 1.08 5.69 -6.70
CA ALA A 126 1.64 4.83 -7.73
C ALA A 126 0.78 4.86 -8.99
N ASN A 127 1.43 4.80 -10.16
CA ASN A 127 0.76 4.69 -11.45
C ASN A 127 0.31 3.25 -11.69
N ARG A 128 -0.81 2.84 -11.05
CA ARG A 128 -1.26 1.44 -11.04
C ARG A 128 -2.24 1.05 -12.16
N GLY A 129 -2.82 2.02 -12.85
CA GLY A 129 -3.83 1.74 -13.88
C GLY A 129 -3.30 0.86 -15.02
N VAL A 130 -2.22 1.27 -15.65
CA VAL A 130 -1.58 0.55 -16.76
C VAL A 130 -0.33 -0.23 -16.31
N ASN A 131 0.22 0.06 -15.15
CA ASN A 131 1.45 -0.51 -14.61
C ASN A 131 2.70 -0.27 -15.48
N GLY A 132 2.69 0.79 -16.27
CA GLY A 132 3.83 1.19 -17.09
C GLY A 132 4.90 1.94 -16.30
N ILE A 133 5.95 2.30 -16.99
CA ILE A 133 7.05 3.13 -16.49
C ILE A 133 6.99 4.57 -17.03
N ASP A 134 5.97 4.85 -17.83
CA ASP A 134 5.74 6.16 -18.43
C ASP A 134 5.21 7.16 -17.40
N GLY A 135 5.64 8.40 -17.49
CA GLY A 135 5.10 9.51 -16.74
C GLY A 135 5.27 9.44 -15.22
N VAL A 136 6.18 8.62 -14.71
CA VAL A 136 6.37 8.46 -13.26
C VAL A 136 7.03 9.70 -12.64
N VAL A 137 8.03 10.26 -13.31
CA VAL A 137 8.67 11.52 -12.90
C VAL A 137 7.68 12.67 -12.98
N SER A 138 6.95 12.76 -14.10
CA SER A 138 5.92 13.78 -14.31
C SER A 138 4.81 13.70 -13.24
N THR A 139 4.42 12.49 -12.84
CA THR A 139 3.47 12.28 -11.75
C THR A 139 4.02 12.81 -10.42
N ALA A 140 5.28 12.51 -10.09
CA ALA A 140 5.90 12.98 -8.86
C ALA A 140 6.00 14.51 -8.81
N VAL A 141 6.38 15.14 -9.91
CA VAL A 141 6.39 16.60 -10.05
C VAL A 141 4.97 17.15 -9.87
N GLY A 142 3.97 16.55 -10.51
CA GLY A 142 2.57 16.94 -10.38
C GLY A 142 2.06 16.88 -8.93
N VAL A 143 2.39 15.80 -8.20
CA VAL A 143 2.05 15.66 -6.78
C VAL A 143 2.72 16.77 -5.95
N ALA A 144 4.02 16.99 -6.13
CA ALA A 144 4.77 18.01 -5.41
C ALA A 144 4.19 19.42 -5.62
N LEU A 145 3.86 19.76 -6.85
CA LEU A 145 3.28 21.07 -7.20
C LEU A 145 1.85 21.24 -6.68
N ALA A 146 1.05 20.18 -6.71
CA ALA A 146 -0.35 20.24 -6.29
C ALA A 146 -0.52 20.32 -4.77
N THR A 147 0.34 19.63 -4.02
CA THR A 147 0.24 19.56 -2.56
C THR A 147 1.08 20.60 -1.84
N ASN A 148 2.16 21.05 -2.47
CA ASN A 148 3.18 21.92 -1.85
C ASN A 148 3.78 21.31 -0.57
N GLU A 149 3.80 19.97 -0.48
CA GLU A 149 4.34 19.18 0.63
C GLU A 149 5.59 18.42 0.20
N PRO A 150 6.45 18.02 1.15
CA PRO A 150 7.64 17.23 0.82
C PRO A 150 7.25 15.98 0.03
N THR A 151 7.79 15.83 -1.16
CA THR A 151 7.51 14.72 -2.06
C THR A 151 8.81 14.02 -2.45
N ALA A 152 8.86 12.71 -2.29
CA ALA A 152 9.95 11.88 -2.77
C ALA A 152 9.46 10.95 -3.88
N LEU A 153 10.38 10.56 -4.76
CA LEU A 153 10.15 9.58 -5.81
C LEU A 153 11.12 8.40 -5.65
N LEU A 154 10.57 7.22 -5.45
CA LEU A 154 11.32 5.95 -5.52
C LEU A 154 11.10 5.32 -6.90
N ILE A 155 12.16 5.27 -7.70
CA ILE A 155 12.08 4.90 -9.11
C ILE A 155 13.29 4.04 -9.51
N GLY A 156 13.07 3.07 -10.38
CA GLY A 156 14.16 2.30 -11.00
C GLY A 156 14.84 3.09 -12.12
N ASP A 157 16.07 2.73 -12.43
CA ASP A 157 16.93 3.36 -13.43
C ASP A 157 16.29 3.41 -14.84
N VAL A 158 15.73 2.31 -15.30
CA VAL A 158 15.08 2.23 -16.61
C VAL A 158 13.85 3.13 -16.68
N ALA A 159 13.03 3.17 -15.62
CA ALA A 159 11.86 4.02 -15.56
C ALA A 159 12.25 5.51 -15.52
N LEU A 160 13.33 5.86 -14.81
CA LEU A 160 13.87 7.23 -14.79
C LEU A 160 14.35 7.64 -16.18
N LEU A 161 15.09 6.78 -16.87
CA LEU A 161 15.55 7.04 -18.23
C LEU A 161 14.39 7.20 -19.23
N HIS A 162 13.32 6.45 -19.03
CA HIS A 162 12.15 6.49 -19.89
C HIS A 162 11.36 7.81 -19.75
N ASP A 163 11.32 8.41 -18.58
CA ASP A 163 10.56 9.64 -18.29
C ASP A 163 11.47 10.82 -17.91
N THR A 164 12.69 10.86 -18.42
CA THR A 164 13.63 11.97 -18.18
C THR A 164 13.08 13.34 -18.58
N ASN A 165 12.21 13.38 -19.59
CA ASN A 165 11.56 14.62 -20.03
C ASN A 165 10.67 15.24 -18.93
N GLY A 166 10.22 14.47 -17.97
CA GLY A 166 9.49 14.97 -16.80
C GLY A 166 10.32 15.87 -15.88
N LEU A 167 11.64 15.97 -16.12
CA LEU A 167 12.56 16.85 -15.38
C LEU A 167 12.76 18.21 -16.07
N LEU A 168 12.24 18.42 -17.27
CA LEU A 168 12.35 19.66 -18.05
C LEU A 168 11.16 20.56 -17.81
#